data_51af3ee33b293f7d217be722763acc53
#
_entry.id   51af3ee33b293f7d217be722763acc53
#
_cell.length_a   1.000
_cell.length_b   1.000
_cell.length_c   1.000
_cell.angle_alpha   90.00
_cell.angle_beta   90.00
_cell.angle_gamma   90.00
#
_symmetry.space_group_name_H-M   'P 1'
#
loop_
_entity.id
_entity.type
_entity.pdbx_description
1 polymer ?
#
loop_
_entity_poly.entity_id
_entity_poly.type
_entity_poly.pdbx_seq_one_letter_code
_entity_poly.pdbx_strand_id
1 'polypeptide(L)'
;APDAPTVVTIAFERGDPVAIDGQKLSPAALLTRLNELGRANGIGRLDLVENRFVGMKSRGMYETPGGTILLAAHRGIESITLDRGAAHLKDELMPRYAELIYNGFWFSPEREMLQALIDKSQE
;
A
#
# COMPACT_ATOMS: atom_id res chain seq x y z
N ALA A 1 -7.15 -18.51 -12.91
CA ALA A 1 -6.29 -18.67 -11.71
C ALA A 1 -5.75 -20.08 -11.67
N PRO A 2 -4.53 -20.33 -11.16
CA PRO A 2 -3.97 -21.67 -11.04
C PRO A 2 -4.73 -22.49 -9.99
N ASP A 3 -4.75 -23.82 -10.15
CA ASP A 3 -5.42 -24.74 -9.24
C ASP A 3 -4.71 -24.83 -7.87
N ALA A 4 -3.41 -24.60 -7.84
CA ALA A 4 -2.61 -24.62 -6.60
C ALA A 4 -2.27 -23.19 -6.16
N PRO A 5 -2.25 -22.92 -4.83
CA PRO A 5 -1.85 -21.61 -4.34
C PRO A 5 -0.35 -21.36 -4.58
N THR A 6 -0.02 -20.12 -4.88
CA THR A 6 1.36 -19.64 -4.96
C THR A 6 1.72 -18.96 -3.65
N VAL A 7 2.80 -19.39 -3.01
CA VAL A 7 3.30 -18.80 -1.77
C VAL A 7 4.46 -17.86 -2.08
N VAL A 8 4.43 -16.66 -1.53
CA VAL A 8 5.51 -15.68 -1.67
C VAL A 8 5.90 -15.14 -0.30
N THR A 9 7.22 -14.95 -0.09
CA THR A 9 7.75 -14.35 1.13
C THR A 9 8.32 -12.98 0.79
N ILE A 10 7.85 -11.95 1.48
CA ILE A 10 8.29 -10.57 1.28
C ILE A 10 8.97 -10.07 2.55
N ALA A 11 10.20 -9.57 2.43
CA ALA A 11 10.92 -8.96 3.53
C ALA A 11 10.75 -7.44 3.50
N PHE A 12 10.53 -6.85 4.68
CA PHE A 12 10.39 -5.41 4.86
C PHE A 12 11.46 -4.87 5.79
N GLU A 13 11.93 -3.65 5.51
CA GLU A 13 12.78 -2.86 6.41
C GLU A 13 12.15 -1.50 6.61
N ARG A 14 11.83 -1.15 7.85
CA ARG A 14 11.19 0.14 8.23
C ARG A 14 9.96 0.46 7.36
N GLY A 15 9.16 -0.56 7.09
CA GLY A 15 7.94 -0.43 6.31
C GLY A 15 8.10 -0.55 4.80
N ASP A 16 9.34 -0.58 4.29
CA ASP A 16 9.61 -0.70 2.86
C ASP A 16 9.90 -2.15 2.46
N PRO A 17 9.29 -2.66 1.37
CA PRO A 17 9.61 -3.98 0.87
C PRO A 17 10.99 -3.98 0.21
N VAL A 18 11.85 -4.94 0.57
CA VAL A 18 13.24 -4.97 0.10
C VAL A 18 13.63 -6.27 -0.59
N ALA A 19 12.91 -7.36 -0.36
CA ALA A 19 13.24 -8.66 -0.93
C ALA A 19 11.99 -9.52 -1.16
N ILE A 20 12.07 -10.40 -2.18
CA ILE A 20 11.05 -11.41 -2.48
C ILE A 20 11.75 -12.77 -2.49
N ASP A 21 11.22 -13.72 -1.71
CA ASP A 21 11.75 -15.08 -1.61
C ASP A 21 13.27 -15.13 -1.35
N GLY A 22 13.74 -14.20 -0.51
CA GLY A 22 15.15 -14.11 -0.13
C GLY A 22 16.05 -13.36 -1.11
N GLN A 23 15.52 -12.90 -2.24
CA GLN A 23 16.26 -12.12 -3.24
C GLN A 23 16.01 -10.63 -3.06
N LYS A 24 17.07 -9.88 -2.78
CA LYS A 24 17.00 -8.41 -2.72
C LYS A 24 16.78 -7.84 -4.11
N LEU A 25 15.82 -6.93 -4.22
CA LEU A 25 15.44 -6.30 -5.47
C LEU A 25 15.33 -4.79 -5.31
N SER A 26 15.58 -4.04 -6.40
CA SER A 26 15.27 -2.61 -6.44
C SER A 26 13.75 -2.41 -6.32
N PRO A 27 13.26 -1.22 -5.90
CA PRO A 27 11.82 -0.98 -5.82
C PRO A 27 11.08 -1.25 -7.13
N ALA A 28 11.64 -0.85 -8.26
CA ALA A 28 11.02 -1.08 -9.57
C ALA A 28 10.98 -2.57 -9.94
N ALA A 29 12.07 -3.29 -9.73
CA ALA A 29 12.14 -4.73 -10.01
C ALA A 29 11.21 -5.52 -9.09
N LEU A 30 11.13 -5.13 -7.83
CA LEU A 30 10.25 -5.75 -6.84
C LEU A 30 8.77 -5.60 -7.25
N LEU A 31 8.35 -4.40 -7.60
CA LEU A 31 6.98 -4.15 -8.04
C LEU A 31 6.65 -4.91 -9.32
N THR A 32 7.57 -4.94 -10.29
CA THR A 32 7.43 -5.71 -11.53
C THR A 32 7.20 -7.19 -11.24
N ARG A 33 8.00 -7.77 -10.35
CA ARG A 33 7.90 -9.17 -9.96
C ARG A 33 6.55 -9.47 -9.31
N LEU A 34 6.10 -8.62 -8.40
CA LEU A 34 4.81 -8.77 -7.73
C LEU A 34 3.63 -8.59 -8.70
N ASN A 35 3.76 -7.69 -9.67
CA ASN A 35 2.74 -7.53 -10.73
C ASN A 35 2.59 -8.81 -11.55
N GLU A 36 3.70 -9.47 -11.90
CA GLU A 36 3.67 -10.74 -12.62
C GLU A 36 2.96 -11.84 -11.82
N LEU A 37 3.32 -11.96 -10.54
CA LEU A 37 2.70 -12.93 -9.63
C LEU A 37 1.21 -12.67 -9.43
N GLY A 38 0.82 -11.41 -9.25
CA GLY A 38 -0.57 -11.03 -9.09
C GLY A 38 -1.41 -11.32 -10.33
N ARG A 39 -0.90 -11.00 -11.50
CA ARG A 39 -1.58 -11.31 -12.77
C ARG A 39 -1.77 -12.80 -12.97
N ALA A 40 -0.73 -13.60 -12.71
CA ALA A 40 -0.79 -15.05 -12.85
C ALA A 40 -1.82 -15.68 -11.91
N ASN A 41 -2.12 -15.06 -10.79
CA ASN A 41 -3.06 -15.55 -9.77
C ASN A 41 -4.40 -14.81 -9.74
N GLY A 42 -4.67 -13.93 -10.71
CA GLY A 42 -5.94 -13.22 -10.82
C GLY A 42 -6.19 -12.18 -9.74
N ILE A 43 -5.13 -11.58 -9.20
CA ILE A 43 -5.21 -10.62 -8.08
C ILE A 43 -5.08 -9.19 -8.59
N GLY A 44 -5.80 -8.26 -7.95
CA GLY A 44 -5.54 -6.83 -8.06
C GLY A 44 -6.47 -6.03 -8.95
N ARG A 45 -7.62 -6.57 -9.33
CA ARG A 45 -8.66 -5.80 -10.01
C ARG A 45 -9.58 -5.13 -9.00
N LEU A 46 -9.86 -3.86 -9.21
CA LEU A 46 -10.71 -3.06 -8.35
C LEU A 46 -11.69 -2.25 -9.20
N ASP A 47 -12.98 -2.40 -8.91
CA ASP A 47 -14.05 -1.62 -9.51
C ASP A 47 -14.72 -0.79 -8.41
N LEU A 48 -14.60 0.53 -8.50
CA LEU A 48 -15.14 1.40 -7.46
C LEU A 48 -15.68 2.70 -8.04
N VAL A 49 -16.52 3.35 -7.22
CA VAL A 49 -17.00 4.72 -7.48
C VAL A 49 -16.21 5.66 -6.58
N GLU A 50 -15.60 6.65 -7.17
CA GLU A 50 -14.75 7.62 -6.46
C GLU A 50 -15.24 9.05 -6.66
N ASN A 51 -14.89 9.92 -5.71
CA ASN A 51 -15.18 11.35 -5.80
C ASN A 51 -14.04 12.07 -6.52
N ARG A 52 -14.42 12.91 -7.50
CA ARG A 52 -13.47 13.80 -8.15
C ARG A 52 -13.32 15.11 -7.36
N PHE A 53 -12.22 15.83 -7.61
CA PHE A 53 -11.90 17.10 -6.94
C PHE A 53 -13.04 18.11 -7.02
N VAL A 54 -13.73 18.15 -8.16
CA VAL A 54 -14.86 19.06 -8.41
C VAL A 54 -16.19 18.58 -7.84
N GLY A 55 -16.20 17.54 -7.00
CA GLY A 55 -17.39 17.00 -6.38
C GLY A 55 -18.18 16.00 -7.22
N MET A 56 -17.74 15.70 -8.43
CA MET A 56 -18.37 14.70 -9.29
C MET A 56 -17.90 13.29 -8.89
N LYS A 57 -18.83 12.32 -8.98
CA LYS A 57 -18.50 10.90 -8.80
C LYS A 57 -18.12 10.29 -10.15
N SER A 58 -17.14 9.39 -10.10
CA SER A 58 -16.67 8.65 -11.27
C SER A 58 -16.43 7.20 -10.91
N ARG A 59 -16.85 6.29 -11.79
CA ARG A 59 -16.54 4.86 -11.66
C ARG A 59 -15.17 4.60 -12.26
N GLY A 60 -14.30 3.95 -11.48
CA GLY A 60 -12.98 3.54 -11.95
C GLY A 60 -12.80 2.05 -11.83
N MET A 61 -12.16 1.46 -12.85
CA MET A 61 -11.69 0.07 -12.81
C MET A 61 -10.17 0.09 -12.82
N TYR A 62 -9.57 -0.42 -11.74
CA TYR A 62 -8.11 -0.37 -11.54
C TYR A 62 -7.53 -1.77 -11.54
N GLU A 63 -6.32 -1.88 -12.09
CA GLU A 63 -5.50 -3.09 -11.99
C GLU A 63 -4.23 -2.75 -11.22
N THR A 64 -4.14 -3.24 -9.99
CA THR A 64 -3.00 -2.98 -9.10
C THR A 64 -2.49 -4.28 -8.46
N PRO A 65 -2.05 -5.27 -9.26
CA PRO A 65 -1.72 -6.58 -8.72
C PRO A 65 -0.57 -6.54 -7.69
N GLY A 66 0.54 -5.89 -8.01
CA GLY A 66 1.67 -5.78 -7.09
C GLY A 66 1.36 -4.95 -5.85
N GLY A 67 0.66 -3.82 -6.03
CA GLY A 67 0.22 -2.98 -4.92
C GLY A 67 -0.73 -3.68 -3.97
N THR A 68 -1.64 -4.49 -4.49
CA THR A 68 -2.57 -5.29 -3.68
C THR A 68 -1.83 -6.32 -2.82
N ILE A 69 -0.84 -7.01 -3.39
CA ILE A 69 -0.01 -7.96 -2.66
C ILE A 69 0.77 -7.26 -1.55
N LEU A 70 1.42 -6.13 -1.85
CA LEU A 70 2.18 -5.35 -0.87
C LEU A 70 1.31 -4.83 0.26
N LEU A 71 0.13 -4.32 -0.04
CA LEU A 71 -0.79 -3.82 0.97
C LEU A 71 -1.25 -4.94 1.90
N ALA A 72 -1.60 -6.11 1.37
CA ALA A 72 -2.01 -7.24 2.17
C ALA A 72 -0.89 -7.73 3.08
N ALA A 73 0.34 -7.86 2.56
CA ALA A 73 1.50 -8.29 3.33
C ALA A 73 1.87 -7.29 4.42
N HIS A 74 1.91 -6.01 4.09
CA HIS A 74 2.26 -4.94 5.03
C HIS A 74 1.23 -4.84 6.16
N ARG A 75 -0.06 -4.89 5.85
CA ARG A 75 -1.12 -4.90 6.86
C ARG A 75 -1.06 -6.14 7.75
N GLY A 76 -0.70 -7.29 7.20
CA GLY A 76 -0.50 -8.51 7.97
C GLY A 76 0.60 -8.35 9.02
N ILE A 77 1.72 -7.75 8.65
CA ILE A 77 2.82 -7.47 9.58
C ILE A 77 2.40 -6.45 10.64
N GLU A 78 1.77 -5.36 10.23
CA GLU A 78 1.31 -4.32 11.15
C GLU A 78 0.33 -4.87 12.19
N SER A 79 -0.49 -5.85 11.83
CA SER A 79 -1.47 -6.45 12.74
C SER A 79 -0.84 -7.15 13.94
N ILE A 80 0.41 -7.59 13.83
CA ILE A 80 1.13 -8.31 14.91
C ILE A 80 2.26 -7.50 15.54
N THR A 81 2.73 -6.44 14.89
CA THR A 81 3.87 -5.64 15.35
C THR A 81 3.50 -4.24 15.85
N LEU A 82 2.44 -3.67 15.31
CA LEU A 82 2.04 -2.30 15.64
C LEU A 82 1.12 -2.29 16.85
N ASP A 83 1.41 -1.42 17.82
CA ASP A 83 0.53 -1.20 18.96
C ASP A 83 -0.88 -0.81 18.51
N ARG A 84 -1.89 -1.33 19.21
CA ARG A 84 -3.30 -1.11 18.86
C ARG A 84 -3.68 0.36 18.77
N GLY A 85 -3.23 1.16 19.76
CA GLY A 85 -3.50 2.61 19.75
C GLY A 85 -2.83 3.31 18.59
N ALA A 86 -1.57 2.94 18.29
CA ALA A 86 -0.83 3.50 17.15
C ALA A 86 -1.46 3.11 15.81
N ALA A 87 -1.93 1.86 15.68
CA ALA A 87 -2.63 1.40 14.49
C ALA A 87 -3.92 2.19 14.24
N HIS A 88 -4.71 2.40 15.28
CA HIS A 88 -5.95 3.17 15.19
C HIS A 88 -5.67 4.64 14.84
N LEU A 89 -4.66 5.26 15.46
CA LEU A 89 -4.27 6.64 15.15
C LEU A 89 -3.85 6.77 13.69
N LYS A 90 -3.04 5.86 13.20
CA LYS A 90 -2.61 5.84 11.80
C LYS A 90 -3.79 5.71 10.86
N ASP A 91 -4.72 4.78 11.12
CA ASP A 91 -5.91 4.58 10.30
C ASP A 91 -6.82 5.81 10.28
N GLU A 92 -6.96 6.52 11.41
CA GLU A 92 -7.73 7.76 11.48
C GLU A 92 -7.11 8.88 10.63
N LEU A 93 -5.78 8.91 10.50
CA LEU A 93 -5.07 9.96 9.78
C LEU A 93 -4.91 9.66 8.28
N MET A 94 -5.08 8.41 7.84
CA MET A 94 -4.91 8.04 6.44
C MET A 94 -5.82 8.81 5.48
N PRO A 95 -7.12 8.96 5.75
CA PRO A 95 -7.99 9.76 4.87
C PRO A 95 -7.50 11.21 4.73
N ARG A 96 -7.02 11.81 5.81
CA ARG A 96 -6.48 13.18 5.80
C ARG A 96 -5.22 13.27 4.97
N TYR A 97 -4.31 12.31 5.12
CA TYR A 97 -3.09 12.23 4.32
C TYR A 97 -3.40 12.09 2.82
N ALA A 98 -4.30 11.19 2.49
CA ALA A 98 -4.73 10.96 1.11
C ALA A 98 -5.37 12.22 0.50
N GLU A 99 -6.20 12.95 1.26
CA GLU A 99 -6.82 14.20 0.82
C GLU A 99 -5.77 15.27 0.51
N LEU A 100 -4.75 15.42 1.35
CA LEU A 100 -3.67 16.38 1.12
C LEU A 100 -2.90 16.07 -0.16
N ILE A 101 -2.60 14.81 -0.43
CA ILE A 101 -1.93 14.39 -1.66
C ILE A 101 -2.81 14.64 -2.88
N TYR A 102 -4.07 14.23 -2.82
CA TYR A 102 -5.01 14.39 -3.92
C TYR A 102 -5.22 15.86 -4.30
N ASN A 103 -5.29 16.74 -3.29
CA ASN A 103 -5.49 18.18 -3.50
C ASN A 103 -4.20 18.94 -3.86
N GLY A 104 -3.08 18.25 -3.99
CA GLY A 104 -1.81 18.86 -4.39
C GLY A 104 -1.02 19.54 -3.29
N PHE A 105 -1.31 19.27 -2.03
CA PHE A 105 -0.60 19.84 -0.87
C PHE A 105 0.62 19.00 -0.43
N TRP A 106 1.35 18.46 -1.38
CA TRP A 106 2.51 17.61 -1.09
C TRP A 106 3.57 18.30 -0.23
N PHE A 107 3.84 19.59 -0.50
CA PHE A 107 4.86 20.36 0.21
C PHE A 107 4.34 21.11 1.45
N SER A 108 3.11 20.85 1.87
CA SER A 108 2.53 21.53 3.04
C SER A 108 3.15 21.01 4.35
N PRO A 109 3.27 21.87 5.38
CA PRO A 109 3.73 21.43 6.70
C PRO A 109 2.87 20.33 7.30
N GLU A 110 1.54 20.36 7.05
CA GLU A 110 0.62 19.33 7.52
C GLU A 110 0.95 17.97 6.92
N ARG A 111 1.21 17.89 5.61
CA ARG A 111 1.63 16.65 4.97
C ARG A 111 2.94 16.13 5.56
N GLU A 112 3.91 17.00 5.79
CA GLU A 112 5.20 16.61 6.38
C GLU A 112 5.06 16.10 7.81
N MET A 113 4.19 16.72 8.61
CA MET A 113 3.91 16.26 9.98
C MET A 113 3.24 14.87 9.97
N LEU A 114 2.28 14.64 9.09
CA LEU A 114 1.63 13.33 8.95
C LEU A 114 2.62 12.28 8.46
N GLN A 115 3.49 12.62 7.52
CA GLN A 115 4.54 11.72 7.05
C GLN A 115 5.49 11.31 8.18
N ALA A 116 5.90 12.26 9.01
CA ALA A 116 6.76 11.98 10.16
C ALA A 116 6.10 11.02 11.15
N LEU A 117 4.81 11.17 11.39
CA LEU A 117 4.04 10.26 12.25
C LEU A 117 3.99 8.85 11.65
N ILE A 118 3.72 8.75 10.36
CA ILE A 118 3.69 7.47 9.65
C ILE A 118 5.05 6.79 9.72
N ASP A 119 6.12 7.51 9.43
CA ASP A 119 7.49 6.99 9.46
C ASP A 119 7.84 6.47 10.85
N LYS A 120 7.43 7.17 11.91
CA LYS A 120 7.63 6.73 13.28
C LYS A 120 6.96 5.39 13.56
N SER A 121 5.79 5.16 12.99
CA SER A 121 5.07 3.89 13.14
C SER A 121 5.76 2.70 12.47
N GLN A 122 6.69 2.97 11.54
CA GLN A 122 7.36 1.94 10.73
C GLN A 122 8.79 1.62 11.20
N GLU A 123 9.26 2.24 12.27
CA GLU A 123 10.60 1.96 12.83
C GLU A 123 10.77 0.54 13.38
#